data_631f05a07c9622eec21193a36c9a3a5a
#
_entry.id   631f05a07c9622eec21193a36c9a3a5a
#
_cell.length_a   1.000
_cell.length_b   1.000
_cell.length_c   1.000
_cell.angle_alpha   90.00
_cell.angle_beta   90.00
_cell.angle_gamma   90.00
#
_symmetry.space_group_name_H-M   'P 1'
#
loop_
_entity.id
_entity.type
_entity.pdbx_description
1 polymer ?
#
loop_
_entity_poly.entity_id
_entity_poly.type
_entity_poly.pdbx_seq_one_letter_code
_entity_poly.pdbx_strand_id
1 'polypeptide(L)'
;MEPLFSVFSVLGSKSEAGNTNYTADEVFEMGLLFSECERGSEVWKRCWNQFEDIKKEVTSHEIMSLSEEERGRAILKLLYRDYLAAYSLNQTKIDLAMDKGFYNCVSSAVLYMAAAKAAELDVRGQRTTQHAFCSIYVPVTDGKPGQLKKIDVETTNPYGFNPGSKEEIEHESQIRKYYVVPKKYYSNRTEVSDGVFTGLIAGNLCSEYIKSENYKKAVPLGAARWEAACKENSKSVASVRNEFDILAANYVNLIPSSAAAYSSTLDWFSTFIDRWGNTAFLQKNLDSSFINLLVLCNKEQDYPLAKSAYEKYKERISPAQITKSEEIITDIIILSATDALSTEEKIVETNRLLTTKDFSNPVRQKRAQLHLESFWLDKLNSLMNSREYEEGYRAAALALNQLPKSTKVKAMQNNFYNNSIAIIHNNFARQANGGNFDEAQAILEAGLEKFPEDRTLTKDLSDLQKVRN
;
A
#
# COMPACT_ATOMS: atom_id res chain seq x y z
N MET A 1 18.03 -5.81 4.13
CA MET A 1 16.66 -5.60 4.63
C MET A 1 16.57 -5.52 6.15
N GLU A 2 17.40 -6.24 6.91
CA GLU A 2 17.45 -6.13 8.39
C GLU A 2 17.54 -4.70 8.96
N PRO A 3 18.28 -3.74 8.34
CA PRO A 3 18.36 -2.38 8.88
C PRO A 3 17.03 -1.64 8.97
N LEU A 4 16.03 -2.02 8.17
CA LEU A 4 14.70 -1.40 8.20
C LEU A 4 13.84 -1.83 9.39
N PHE A 5 14.27 -2.87 10.12
CA PHE A 5 13.62 -3.34 11.34
C PHE A 5 14.40 -3.06 12.61
N SER A 6 15.61 -2.49 12.51
CA SER A 6 16.35 -2.04 13.67
C SER A 6 15.69 -0.81 14.26
N VAL A 7 14.67 -1.04 15.07
CA VAL A 7 14.05 0.00 15.88
C VAL A 7 15.00 0.28 17.03
N PHE A 8 15.48 1.52 17.12
CA PHE A 8 16.14 1.93 18.35
C PHE A 8 15.08 1.95 19.46
N SER A 9 15.32 1.22 20.53
CA SER A 9 14.44 1.25 21.69
C SER A 9 14.54 2.64 22.32
N VAL A 10 13.54 3.47 22.09
CA VAL A 10 13.41 4.80 22.68
C VAL A 10 13.09 4.67 24.16
N LEU A 11 12.40 3.59 24.52
CA LEU A 11 11.92 3.32 25.85
C LEU A 11 12.61 2.04 26.30
N GLY A 12 13.61 2.15 27.18
CA GLY A 12 14.19 1.00 27.85
C GLY A 12 13.11 0.10 28.49
N SER A 13 13.49 -1.01 29.05
CA SER A 13 12.65 -2.07 29.64
C SER A 13 11.59 -1.63 30.69
N LYS A 14 11.45 -0.34 30.95
CA LYS A 14 10.54 0.23 31.99
C LYS A 14 9.14 0.56 31.54
N SER A 15 8.81 0.41 30.26
CA SER A 15 7.50 0.80 29.81
C SER A 15 6.49 -0.32 29.98
N GLU A 16 5.93 -0.45 31.14
CA GLU A 16 4.71 -1.21 31.36
C GLU A 16 3.57 -0.58 30.54
N ALA A 17 2.73 -1.43 29.94
CA ALA A 17 1.55 -0.95 29.22
C ALA A 17 0.69 -0.08 30.15
N GLY A 18 0.42 1.17 29.74
CA GLY A 18 -0.43 2.12 30.47
C GLY A 18 0.30 3.29 31.15
N ASN A 19 1.62 3.32 31.25
CA ASN A 19 2.32 4.48 31.75
C ASN A 19 2.63 5.48 30.62
N THR A 20 1.87 6.56 30.53
CA THR A 20 1.95 7.61 29.49
C THR A 20 2.61 8.90 30.01
N ASN A 21 3.00 8.94 31.27
CA ASN A 21 3.64 10.09 31.91
C ASN A 21 5.13 9.84 32.09
N TYR A 22 5.94 10.48 31.25
CA TYR A 22 7.39 10.37 31.25
C TYR A 22 8.04 11.45 32.11
N THR A 23 9.21 11.14 32.66
CA THR A 23 10.04 12.12 33.37
C THR A 23 10.62 13.16 32.40
N ALA A 24 11.17 14.25 32.94
CA ALA A 24 11.88 15.26 32.17
C ALA A 24 13.01 14.65 31.32
N ASP A 25 13.80 13.77 31.92
CA ASP A 25 14.93 13.10 31.28
C ASP A 25 14.46 12.18 30.15
N GLU A 26 13.38 11.42 30.37
CA GLU A 26 12.82 10.53 29.34
C GLU A 26 12.24 11.31 28.14
N VAL A 27 11.57 12.45 28.38
CA VAL A 27 11.07 13.32 27.30
C VAL A 27 12.21 13.90 26.49
N PHE A 28 13.27 14.38 27.18
CA PHE A 28 14.44 14.95 26.49
C PHE A 28 15.22 13.89 25.72
N GLU A 29 15.43 12.73 26.32
CA GLU A 29 16.09 11.58 25.67
C GLU A 29 15.33 11.15 24.41
N MET A 30 14.01 10.96 24.50
CA MET A 30 13.17 10.67 23.33
C MET A 30 13.30 11.76 22.26
N GLY A 31 13.31 13.03 22.66
CA GLY A 31 13.47 14.15 21.75
C GLY A 31 14.77 14.08 20.95
N LEU A 32 15.89 13.77 21.60
CA LEU A 32 17.18 13.57 20.94
C LEU A 32 17.18 12.37 20.00
N LEU A 33 16.63 11.22 20.44
CA LEU A 33 16.54 10.01 19.61
C LEU A 33 15.67 10.22 18.38
N PHE A 34 14.52 10.87 18.54
CA PHE A 34 13.65 11.22 17.40
C PHE A 34 14.28 12.28 16.49
N SER A 35 15.23 13.06 16.99
CA SER A 35 16.07 13.98 16.20
C SER A 35 17.20 13.26 15.45
N GLU A 36 17.26 11.93 15.51
CA GLU A 36 18.37 11.10 14.96
C GLU A 36 19.74 11.41 15.60
N CYS A 37 19.74 11.96 16.81
CA CYS A 37 20.95 12.17 17.56
C CYS A 37 21.44 10.84 18.14
N GLU A 38 22.62 10.39 17.74
CA GLU A 38 23.18 9.11 18.17
C GLU A 38 23.54 9.16 19.66
N ARG A 39 23.00 8.19 20.44
CA ARG A 39 23.27 8.10 21.89
C ARG A 39 24.75 7.96 22.17
N GLY A 40 25.27 8.81 23.04
CA GLY A 40 26.68 8.83 23.41
C GLY A 40 27.63 9.55 22.45
N SER A 41 27.11 10.08 21.31
CA SER A 41 27.88 10.95 20.44
C SER A 41 28.29 12.25 21.13
N GLU A 42 29.26 12.99 20.58
CA GLU A 42 29.68 14.29 21.14
C GLU A 42 28.54 15.33 21.13
N VAL A 43 27.65 15.28 20.09
CA VAL A 43 26.45 16.12 20.04
C VAL A 43 25.52 15.75 21.17
N TRP A 44 25.23 14.45 21.34
CA TRP A 44 24.43 13.95 22.45
C TRP A 44 24.90 14.45 23.81
N LYS A 45 26.20 14.27 24.09
CA LYS A 45 26.81 14.68 25.37
C LYS A 45 26.67 16.19 25.61
N ARG A 46 26.92 17.01 24.57
CA ARG A 46 26.73 18.47 24.69
C ARG A 46 25.29 18.84 25.00
N CYS A 47 24.33 18.30 24.21
CA CYS A 47 22.91 18.58 24.44
C CYS A 47 22.47 18.11 25.83
N TRP A 48 22.96 16.96 26.26
CA TRP A 48 22.65 16.45 27.59
C TRP A 48 23.17 17.35 28.70
N ASN A 49 24.42 17.79 28.61
CA ASN A 49 25.01 18.74 29.55
C ASN A 49 24.23 20.07 29.60
N GLN A 50 23.86 20.60 28.46
CA GLN A 50 23.03 21.80 28.38
C GLN A 50 21.65 21.57 29.03
N PHE A 51 21.05 20.40 28.88
CA PHE A 51 19.79 20.06 29.56
C PHE A 51 19.98 19.92 31.07
N GLU A 52 21.10 19.38 31.55
CA GLU A 52 21.43 19.40 32.97
C GLU A 52 21.54 20.84 33.53
N ASP A 53 22.14 21.77 32.76
CA ASP A 53 22.18 23.19 33.13
C ASP A 53 20.74 23.79 33.18
N ILE A 54 19.87 23.50 32.23
CA ILE A 54 18.47 23.86 32.28
C ILE A 54 17.83 23.32 33.55
N LYS A 55 17.98 22.03 33.84
CA LYS A 55 17.39 21.40 35.04
C LYS A 55 17.85 22.10 36.31
N LYS A 56 19.17 22.34 36.41
CA LYS A 56 19.74 23.02 37.57
C LYS A 56 19.14 24.42 37.79
N GLU A 57 18.92 25.17 36.72
CA GLU A 57 18.33 26.51 36.82
C GLU A 57 16.85 26.46 37.18
N VAL A 58 16.05 25.60 36.48
CA VAL A 58 14.60 25.53 36.71
C VAL A 58 14.26 24.90 38.06
N THR A 59 15.16 24.13 38.68
CA THR A 59 15.01 23.59 40.04
C THR A 59 15.68 24.43 41.09
N SER A 60 16.24 25.59 40.73
CA SER A 60 16.83 26.51 41.71
C SER A 60 15.79 27.00 42.71
N HIS A 61 16.24 27.38 43.94
CA HIS A 61 15.35 27.93 44.94
C HIS A 61 14.60 29.18 44.46
N GLU A 62 15.22 30.00 43.60
CA GLU A 62 14.59 31.19 43.03
C GLU A 62 13.40 30.81 42.16
N ILE A 63 13.51 29.87 41.26
CA ILE A 63 12.43 29.42 40.36
C ILE A 63 11.37 28.61 41.14
N MET A 64 11.80 27.68 42.01
CA MET A 64 10.89 26.81 42.75
C MET A 64 10.06 27.53 43.82
N SER A 65 10.50 28.74 44.29
CA SER A 65 9.73 29.57 45.17
C SER A 65 8.60 30.36 44.50
N LEU A 66 8.60 30.44 43.17
CA LEU A 66 7.53 31.08 42.39
C LEU A 66 6.24 30.23 42.38
N SER A 67 5.11 30.88 42.14
CA SER A 67 3.89 30.15 41.81
C SER A 67 4.05 29.32 40.55
N GLU A 68 3.30 28.25 40.38
CA GLU A 68 3.39 27.39 39.18
C GLU A 68 3.17 28.17 37.86
N GLU A 69 2.30 29.17 37.86
CA GLU A 69 2.08 30.06 36.72
C GLU A 69 3.33 30.91 36.41
N GLU A 70 3.92 31.53 37.42
CA GLU A 70 5.15 32.33 37.25
C GLU A 70 6.34 31.48 36.90
N ARG A 71 6.43 30.26 37.45
CA ARG A 71 7.46 29.25 37.13
C ARG A 71 7.39 28.86 35.66
N GLY A 72 6.20 28.53 35.14
CA GLY A 72 6.00 28.21 33.72
C GLY A 72 6.41 29.36 32.78
N ARG A 73 6.13 30.60 33.18
CA ARG A 73 6.54 31.82 32.46
C ARG A 73 8.07 32.01 32.48
N ALA A 74 8.68 31.81 33.65
CA ALA A 74 10.13 31.94 33.79
C ALA A 74 10.89 30.92 32.93
N ILE A 75 10.39 29.69 32.87
CA ILE A 75 10.97 28.63 32.00
C ILE A 75 10.95 29.06 30.51
N LEU A 76 9.82 29.60 30.01
CA LEU A 76 9.76 30.06 28.63
C LEU A 76 10.81 31.17 28.36
N LYS A 77 10.92 32.15 29.28
CA LYS A 77 11.92 33.24 29.18
C LYS A 77 13.37 32.72 29.22
N LEU A 78 13.65 31.73 30.08
CA LEU A 78 14.98 31.07 30.15
C LEU A 78 15.35 30.43 28.83
N LEU A 79 14.42 29.65 28.21
CA LEU A 79 14.69 29.01 26.93
C LEU A 79 14.98 30.01 25.81
N TYR A 80 14.32 31.16 25.80
CA TYR A 80 14.59 32.22 24.83
C TYR A 80 15.85 33.04 25.14
N ARG A 81 16.26 33.11 26.40
CA ARG A 81 17.49 33.76 26.75
C ARG A 81 18.70 33.00 26.23
N ASP A 82 18.69 31.65 26.31
CA ASP A 82 19.88 30.84 26.17
C ASP A 82 19.87 29.89 24.98
N TYR A 83 18.69 29.44 24.50
CA TYR A 83 18.60 28.32 23.56
C TYR A 83 17.78 28.61 22.29
N LEU A 84 16.73 29.39 22.37
CA LEU A 84 15.82 29.59 21.22
C LEU A 84 16.06 30.94 20.55
N ALA A 85 16.90 30.94 19.48
CA ALA A 85 17.34 32.17 18.82
C ALA A 85 16.51 32.54 17.59
N ALA A 86 16.19 31.55 16.72
CA ALA A 86 15.53 31.82 15.44
C ALA A 86 14.55 30.72 15.04
N TYR A 87 13.33 31.12 14.69
CA TYR A 87 12.32 30.19 14.17
C TYR A 87 12.65 29.77 12.74
N SER A 88 12.56 28.47 12.47
CA SER A 88 12.73 27.88 11.13
C SER A 88 11.72 26.75 10.98
N LEU A 89 10.78 26.90 10.04
CA LEU A 89 9.65 25.98 9.85
C LEU A 89 10.07 24.50 9.74
N ASN A 90 11.16 24.25 9.06
CA ASN A 90 11.64 22.89 8.78
C ASN A 90 12.59 22.35 9.86
N GLN A 91 12.85 23.14 10.93
CA GLN A 91 13.81 22.76 11.96
C GLN A 91 13.11 22.13 13.16
N THR A 92 12.94 20.81 13.11
CA THR A 92 12.23 20.04 14.14
C THR A 92 13.14 19.34 15.15
N LYS A 93 14.47 19.34 14.94
CA LYS A 93 15.42 18.56 15.73
C LYS A 93 15.82 19.28 17.02
N ILE A 94 15.80 18.57 18.14
CA ILE A 94 16.19 19.10 19.46
C ILE A 94 17.67 19.43 19.53
N ASP A 95 18.53 18.57 18.99
CA ASP A 95 19.98 18.78 18.99
C ASP A 95 20.38 20.09 18.29
N LEU A 96 19.70 20.44 17.19
CA LEU A 96 19.94 21.69 16.48
C LEU A 96 19.32 22.90 17.20
N ALA A 97 18.20 22.73 17.91
CA ALA A 97 17.66 23.78 18.77
C ALA A 97 18.64 24.12 19.90
N MET A 98 19.23 23.10 20.53
CA MET A 98 20.19 23.26 21.62
C MET A 98 21.54 23.82 21.15
N ASP A 99 22.08 23.30 20.03
CA ASP A 99 23.44 23.62 19.57
C ASP A 99 23.51 24.94 18.77
N LYS A 100 22.46 25.30 18.05
CA LYS A 100 22.42 26.44 17.10
C LYS A 100 21.31 27.45 17.31
N GLY A 101 20.37 27.18 18.21
CA GLY A 101 19.23 28.02 18.49
C GLY A 101 18.14 28.03 17.42
N PHE A 102 18.20 27.12 16.41
CA PHE A 102 17.17 27.01 15.38
C PHE A 102 16.07 26.02 15.83
N TYR A 103 14.81 26.45 15.79
CA TYR A 103 13.71 25.67 16.28
C TYR A 103 12.45 25.87 15.44
N ASN A 104 11.47 24.96 15.58
CA ASN A 104 10.09 25.16 15.14
C ASN A 104 9.12 24.94 16.32
N CYS A 105 7.80 24.92 16.04
CA CYS A 105 6.77 24.73 17.06
C CYS A 105 6.89 23.39 17.80
N VAL A 106 7.42 22.33 17.16
CA VAL A 106 7.58 21.01 17.77
C VAL A 106 8.79 20.97 18.67
N SER A 107 9.98 21.33 18.17
CA SER A 107 11.22 21.27 18.96
C SER A 107 11.21 22.21 20.16
N SER A 108 10.67 23.45 20.02
CA SER A 108 10.54 24.36 21.13
C SER A 108 9.56 23.88 22.19
N ALA A 109 8.44 23.27 21.75
CA ALA A 109 7.42 22.78 22.69
C ALA A 109 7.87 21.51 23.44
N VAL A 110 8.60 20.60 22.79
CA VAL A 110 9.17 19.42 23.46
C VAL A 110 10.24 19.84 24.45
N LEU A 111 11.11 20.80 24.09
CA LEU A 111 12.11 21.34 25.01
C LEU A 111 11.47 22.03 26.23
N TYR A 112 10.42 22.84 26.00
CA TYR A 112 9.65 23.45 27.07
C TYR A 112 9.00 22.39 27.97
N MET A 113 8.40 21.34 27.40
CA MET A 113 7.78 20.24 28.15
C MET A 113 8.82 19.57 29.07
N ALA A 114 10.02 19.23 28.56
CA ALA A 114 11.05 18.63 29.36
C ALA A 114 11.52 19.54 30.51
N ALA A 115 11.73 20.83 30.23
CA ALA A 115 12.12 21.80 31.26
C ALA A 115 11.00 22.03 32.30
N ALA A 116 9.74 22.13 31.88
CA ALA A 116 8.59 22.30 32.77
C ALA A 116 8.37 21.09 33.68
N LYS A 117 8.56 19.87 33.16
CA LYS A 117 8.53 18.64 33.96
C LYS A 117 9.65 18.59 35.00
N ALA A 118 10.87 19.06 34.65
CA ALA A 118 11.96 19.17 35.61
C ALA A 118 11.61 20.13 36.76
N ALA A 119 10.83 21.17 36.47
CA ALA A 119 10.32 22.12 37.46
C ALA A 119 9.00 21.70 38.13
N GLU A 120 8.64 20.42 38.05
CA GLU A 120 7.46 19.82 38.70
C GLU A 120 6.12 20.43 38.27
N LEU A 121 6.00 20.93 37.03
CA LEU A 121 4.74 21.41 36.46
C LEU A 121 3.92 20.28 35.80
N ASP A 122 2.58 20.29 35.99
CA ASP A 122 1.66 19.49 35.18
C ASP A 122 1.59 20.11 33.76
N VAL A 123 2.48 19.72 32.90
CA VAL A 123 2.58 20.18 31.51
C VAL A 123 2.11 19.10 30.56
N ARG A 124 1.29 19.47 29.57
CA ARG A 124 0.72 18.54 28.59
C ARG A 124 0.83 19.08 27.17
N GLY A 125 1.11 18.18 26.22
CA GLY A 125 1.23 18.50 24.82
C GLY A 125 -0.12 18.76 24.15
N GLN A 126 -0.20 19.81 23.36
CA GLN A 126 -1.37 20.16 22.55
C GLN A 126 -1.01 20.08 21.08
N ARG A 127 -1.77 19.29 20.33
CA ARG A 127 -1.60 19.12 18.88
C ARG A 127 -2.80 19.69 18.15
N THR A 128 -2.53 20.42 17.06
CA THR A 128 -3.51 20.77 16.01
C THR A 128 -3.10 20.14 14.68
N THR A 129 -3.85 20.39 13.62
CA THR A 129 -3.50 19.87 12.28
C THR A 129 -2.15 20.39 11.77
N GLN A 130 -1.74 21.59 12.16
CA GLN A 130 -0.53 22.24 11.61
C GLN A 130 0.35 22.89 12.69
N HIS A 131 0.06 22.67 13.97
CA HIS A 131 0.78 23.33 15.04
C HIS A 131 0.83 22.49 16.32
N ALA A 132 1.88 22.69 17.12
CA ALA A 132 2.09 22.06 18.42
C ALA A 132 2.49 23.12 19.44
N PHE A 133 1.95 23.02 20.66
CA PHE A 133 2.25 23.89 21.80
C PHE A 133 2.00 23.15 23.10
N CYS A 134 2.30 23.75 24.25
CA CYS A 134 2.06 23.15 25.56
C CYS A 134 0.90 23.82 26.28
N SER A 135 0.31 23.14 27.24
CA SER A 135 -0.52 23.72 28.27
C SER A 135 -0.02 23.29 29.64
N ILE A 136 0.01 24.19 30.61
CA ILE A 136 0.22 23.85 32.03
C ILE A 136 -1.09 23.89 32.76
N TYR A 137 -1.22 23.03 33.77
CA TYR A 137 -2.40 22.96 34.65
C TYR A 137 -1.98 23.36 36.05
N VAL A 138 -2.47 24.48 36.51
CA VAL A 138 -2.09 25.07 37.81
C VAL A 138 -3.30 25.14 38.75
N PRO A 139 -3.13 24.98 40.08
CA PRO A 139 -4.20 25.11 41.03
C PRO A 139 -4.84 26.51 40.97
N VAL A 140 -6.17 26.59 41.16
CA VAL A 140 -6.85 27.85 41.24
C VAL A 140 -6.82 28.34 42.73
N THR A 141 -6.20 29.48 42.96
CA THR A 141 -5.91 30.00 44.29
C THR A 141 -7.17 30.20 45.16
N ASP A 142 -8.27 30.65 44.56
CA ASP A 142 -9.58 30.88 45.25
C ASP A 142 -10.66 29.87 44.80
N GLY A 143 -10.23 28.73 44.24
CA GLY A 143 -11.11 27.70 43.68
C GLY A 143 -11.44 26.59 44.67
N LYS A 144 -12.30 25.64 44.22
CA LYS A 144 -12.55 24.40 44.96
C LYS A 144 -11.29 23.54 45.03
N PRO A 145 -11.08 22.77 46.11
CA PRO A 145 -9.97 21.83 46.17
C PRO A 145 -9.90 20.93 44.94
N GLY A 146 -8.74 20.88 44.28
CA GLY A 146 -8.51 20.11 43.07
C GLY A 146 -8.93 20.80 41.76
N GLN A 147 -9.45 22.03 41.80
CA GLN A 147 -9.76 22.80 40.61
C GLN A 147 -8.47 23.33 39.98
N LEU A 148 -8.25 22.95 38.68
CA LEU A 148 -7.10 23.39 37.90
C LEU A 148 -7.49 24.45 36.87
N LYS A 149 -6.64 25.45 36.69
CA LYS A 149 -6.68 26.43 35.61
C LYS A 149 -5.73 25.94 34.52
N LYS A 150 -6.21 25.87 33.30
CA LYS A 150 -5.38 25.55 32.11
C LYS A 150 -4.83 26.86 31.54
N ILE A 151 -3.51 26.89 31.31
CA ILE A 151 -2.81 28.01 30.70
C ILE A 151 -2.07 27.48 29.49
N ASP A 152 -2.32 28.04 28.33
CA ASP A 152 -1.60 27.67 27.11
C ASP A 152 -0.24 28.36 27.05
N VAL A 153 0.75 27.65 26.52
CA VAL A 153 2.11 28.15 26.37
C VAL A 153 2.51 27.99 24.90
N GLU A 154 2.48 29.10 24.18
CA GLU A 154 2.95 29.20 22.82
C GLU A 154 4.47 29.36 22.81
N THR A 155 5.16 28.29 22.46
CA THR A 155 6.62 28.22 22.57
C THR A 155 7.38 28.78 21.35
N THR A 156 6.66 29.32 20.37
CA THR A 156 7.29 29.90 19.17
C THR A 156 7.65 31.38 19.31
N ASN A 157 7.32 32.00 20.43
CA ASN A 157 7.73 33.35 20.76
C ASN A 157 7.97 33.52 22.29
N PRO A 158 8.86 34.45 22.72
CA PRO A 158 9.22 34.61 24.15
C PRO A 158 8.09 35.16 25.03
N TYR A 159 7.06 35.71 24.45
CA TYR A 159 5.88 36.29 25.16
C TYR A 159 4.64 35.43 25.03
N GLY A 160 4.79 34.20 24.51
CA GLY A 160 3.68 33.30 24.21
C GLY A 160 3.09 32.58 25.44
N PHE A 161 3.47 32.96 26.65
CA PHE A 161 2.84 32.45 27.85
C PHE A 161 1.44 33.06 28.04
N ASN A 162 0.39 32.25 28.04
CA ASN A 162 -1.02 32.65 28.02
C ASN A 162 -1.34 33.54 26.78
N PRO A 163 -1.38 32.97 25.56
CA PRO A 163 -1.56 33.70 24.29
C PRO A 163 -2.79 34.65 24.35
N GLY A 164 -2.62 35.87 23.85
CA GLY A 164 -3.60 36.95 23.94
C GLY A 164 -3.58 37.72 25.27
N SER A 165 -2.59 37.45 26.15
CA SER A 165 -2.35 38.20 27.39
C SER A 165 -1.93 39.66 27.10
N LYS A 166 -2.07 40.51 28.12
CA LYS A 166 -1.62 41.90 28.05
C LYS A 166 -0.13 42.01 27.73
N GLU A 167 0.70 41.11 28.30
CA GLU A 167 2.14 41.05 28.05
C GLU A 167 2.47 40.76 26.56
N GLU A 168 1.75 39.82 25.93
CA GLU A 168 1.93 39.52 24.52
C GLU A 168 1.54 40.74 23.65
N ILE A 169 0.42 41.39 23.96
CA ILE A 169 -0.08 42.56 23.22
C ILE A 169 0.91 43.74 23.35
N GLU A 170 1.42 44.01 24.51
CA GLU A 170 2.39 45.10 24.75
C GLU A 170 3.71 44.89 23.98
N HIS A 171 4.07 43.64 23.68
CA HIS A 171 5.31 43.29 22.96
C HIS A 171 5.06 42.93 21.49
N GLU A 172 3.91 43.18 20.89
CA GLU A 172 3.53 42.79 19.56
C GLU A 172 4.60 43.20 18.49
N SER A 173 5.19 44.36 18.63
CA SER A 173 6.24 44.82 17.72
C SER A 173 7.54 43.99 17.77
N GLN A 174 7.83 43.37 18.91
CA GLN A 174 8.97 42.48 19.10
C GLN A 174 8.64 41.08 18.63
N ILE A 175 7.40 40.63 18.79
CA ILE A 175 6.90 39.31 18.38
C ILE A 175 6.97 39.17 16.85
N ARG A 176 6.87 40.26 16.09
CA ARG A 176 7.02 40.23 14.61
C ARG A 176 8.32 39.60 14.09
N LYS A 177 9.32 39.47 14.93
CA LYS A 177 10.57 38.75 14.63
C LYS A 177 10.43 37.23 14.75
N TYR A 178 9.35 36.77 15.32
CA TYR A 178 9.05 35.35 15.58
C TYR A 178 7.85 34.89 14.76
N TYR A 179 7.56 33.60 14.80
CA TYR A 179 6.38 33.07 14.16
C TYR A 179 5.12 33.38 15.01
N VAL A 180 4.19 34.11 14.43
CA VAL A 180 2.90 34.41 15.09
C VAL A 180 1.86 33.38 14.67
N VAL A 181 1.38 32.62 15.62
CA VAL A 181 0.37 31.56 15.40
C VAL A 181 -1.03 32.18 15.34
N PRO A 182 -1.78 31.99 14.24
CA PRO A 182 -3.15 32.47 14.16
C PRO A 182 -4.05 31.82 15.20
N LYS A 183 -4.94 32.63 15.84
CA LYS A 183 -5.86 32.16 16.91
C LYS A 183 -6.68 30.92 16.54
N LYS A 184 -7.00 30.70 15.27
CA LYS A 184 -7.73 29.51 14.79
C LYS A 184 -7.03 28.19 15.12
N TYR A 185 -5.71 28.18 15.30
CA TYR A 185 -4.96 26.98 15.64
C TYR A 185 -5.13 26.54 17.09
N TYR A 186 -5.58 27.43 17.98
CA TYR A 186 -5.82 27.08 19.37
C TYR A 186 -7.22 26.47 19.62
N SER A 187 -8.18 26.65 18.70
CA SER A 187 -9.56 26.20 18.86
C SER A 187 -9.79 24.72 18.60
N ASN A 188 -9.09 24.12 17.64
CA ASN A 188 -9.22 22.71 17.23
C ASN A 188 -8.00 21.90 17.65
N ARG A 189 -7.79 21.79 18.96
CA ARG A 189 -6.65 21.07 19.53
C ARG A 189 -7.05 19.77 20.18
N THR A 190 -6.10 18.87 20.21
CA THR A 190 -6.19 17.61 20.94
C THR A 190 -5.03 17.54 21.92
N GLU A 191 -5.33 17.31 23.19
CA GLU A 191 -4.33 16.98 24.18
C GLU A 191 -3.82 15.56 23.91
N VAL A 192 -2.51 15.38 23.91
CA VAL A 192 -1.86 14.13 23.60
C VAL A 192 -0.82 13.76 24.66
N SER A 193 -0.55 12.48 24.83
CA SER A 193 0.48 12.01 25.77
C SER A 193 1.88 12.46 25.39
N ASP A 194 2.79 12.36 26.31
CA ASP A 194 4.20 12.75 26.14
C ASP A 194 4.86 11.99 24.98
N GLY A 195 4.61 10.67 24.85
CA GLY A 195 5.15 9.85 23.77
C GLY A 195 4.63 10.26 22.39
N VAL A 196 3.32 10.52 22.28
CA VAL A 196 2.70 11.02 21.03
C VAL A 196 3.20 12.42 20.71
N PHE A 197 3.34 13.29 21.72
CA PHE A 197 3.79 14.67 21.54
C PHE A 197 5.25 14.74 21.10
N THR A 198 6.14 14.10 21.83
CA THR A 198 7.56 14.04 21.46
C THR A 198 7.79 13.37 20.12
N GLY A 199 6.98 12.35 19.80
CA GLY A 199 6.95 11.67 18.50
C GLY A 199 6.58 12.56 17.31
N LEU A 200 6.11 13.80 17.51
CA LEU A 200 5.89 14.76 16.42
C LEU A 200 7.20 15.13 15.72
N ILE A 201 8.33 15.08 16.41
CA ILE A 201 9.66 15.26 15.81
C ILE A 201 9.88 14.20 14.73
N ALA A 202 9.69 12.93 15.09
CA ALA A 202 9.79 11.82 14.16
C ALA A 202 8.78 11.93 13.00
N GLY A 203 7.54 12.38 13.28
CA GLY A 203 6.52 12.60 12.26
C GLY A 203 6.92 13.63 11.21
N ASN A 204 7.50 14.75 11.64
CA ASN A 204 8.01 15.78 10.72
C ASN A 204 9.15 15.26 9.86
N LEU A 205 10.13 14.57 10.46
CA LEU A 205 11.28 13.99 9.73
C LEU A 205 10.82 12.86 8.76
N CYS A 206 9.89 12.00 9.17
CA CYS A 206 9.29 11.02 8.27
C CYS A 206 8.66 11.69 7.04
N SER A 207 7.95 12.81 7.23
CA SER A 207 7.34 13.56 6.13
C SER A 207 8.38 14.12 5.16
N GLU A 208 9.53 14.59 5.66
CA GLU A 208 10.66 15.04 4.82
C GLU A 208 11.32 13.88 4.07
N TYR A 209 11.54 12.76 4.76
CA TYR A 209 12.12 11.56 4.15
C TYR A 209 11.20 10.93 3.10
N ILE A 210 9.89 10.94 3.31
CA ILE A 210 8.91 10.51 2.29
C ILE A 210 9.01 11.38 1.03
N LYS A 211 9.10 12.70 1.18
CA LYS A 211 9.25 13.63 0.05
C LYS A 211 10.54 13.39 -0.76
N SER A 212 11.60 12.95 -0.10
CA SER A 212 12.89 12.61 -0.73
C SER A 212 13.04 11.12 -1.04
N GLU A 213 11.96 10.33 -0.92
CA GLU A 213 11.93 8.88 -1.13
C GLU A 213 12.94 8.08 -0.30
N ASN A 214 13.40 8.65 0.83
CA ASN A 214 14.37 8.03 1.72
C ASN A 214 13.70 7.14 2.77
N TYR A 215 13.06 6.07 2.33
CA TYR A 215 12.35 5.14 3.22
C TYR A 215 13.26 4.35 4.14
N LYS A 216 14.54 4.22 3.81
CA LYS A 216 15.54 3.60 4.71
C LYS A 216 15.65 4.35 6.03
N LYS A 217 15.42 5.66 6.02
CA LYS A 217 15.37 6.50 7.23
C LYS A 217 13.94 6.64 7.77
N ALA A 218 12.96 6.82 6.91
CA ALA A 218 11.58 7.04 7.32
C ALA A 218 10.98 5.85 8.09
N VAL A 219 11.20 4.61 7.64
CA VAL A 219 10.57 3.43 8.24
C VAL A 219 11.05 3.15 9.67
N PRO A 220 12.36 3.11 9.99
CA PRO A 220 12.83 2.94 11.36
C PRO A 220 12.32 4.04 12.30
N LEU A 221 12.30 5.28 11.83
CA LEU A 221 11.83 6.42 12.60
C LEU A 221 10.32 6.37 12.85
N GLY A 222 9.54 5.99 11.84
CA GLY A 222 8.10 5.76 11.98
C GLY A 222 7.78 4.62 12.93
N ALA A 223 8.55 3.54 12.89
CA ALA A 223 8.42 2.41 13.81
C ALA A 223 8.72 2.82 15.28
N ALA A 224 9.78 3.57 15.50
CA ALA A 224 10.12 4.09 16.83
C ALA A 224 9.03 5.02 17.38
N ARG A 225 8.48 5.89 16.50
CA ARG A 225 7.36 6.76 16.85
C ARG A 225 6.11 5.93 17.21
N TRP A 226 5.80 4.89 16.44
CA TRP A 226 4.68 3.98 16.75
C TRP A 226 4.88 3.27 18.09
N GLU A 227 6.05 2.72 18.35
CA GLU A 227 6.38 2.03 19.60
C GLU A 227 6.26 2.95 20.82
N ALA A 228 6.62 4.23 20.69
CA ALA A 228 6.43 5.21 21.76
C ALA A 228 4.95 5.56 22.02
N ALA A 229 4.14 5.55 20.95
CA ALA A 229 2.73 5.91 21.01
C ALA A 229 1.79 4.75 21.40
N CYS A 230 2.10 3.50 21.00
CA CYS A 230 1.17 2.36 21.06
C CYS A 230 0.81 1.88 22.48
N LYS A 231 1.37 2.48 23.51
CA LYS A 231 1.15 2.13 24.91
C LYS A 231 -0.13 2.73 25.49
N GLU A 232 -0.75 3.63 24.76
CA GLU A 232 -2.03 4.21 25.14
C GLU A 232 -3.14 3.86 24.13
N ASN A 233 -4.37 3.87 24.61
CA ASN A 233 -5.56 3.64 23.78
C ASN A 233 -6.31 4.97 23.59
N SER A 234 -5.89 5.77 22.60
CA SER A 234 -6.49 7.06 22.30
C SER A 234 -6.68 7.26 20.79
N LYS A 235 -7.50 8.25 20.41
CA LYS A 235 -7.65 8.65 18.99
C LYS A 235 -6.33 9.14 18.38
N SER A 236 -5.45 9.70 19.17
CA SER A 236 -4.15 10.20 18.75
C SER A 236 -3.24 9.04 18.35
N VAL A 237 -3.26 7.93 19.08
CA VAL A 237 -2.55 6.70 18.77
C VAL A 237 -3.06 6.09 17.47
N ALA A 238 -4.36 6.05 17.23
CA ALA A 238 -4.94 5.58 15.97
C ALA A 238 -4.45 6.40 14.77
N SER A 239 -4.26 7.72 14.94
CA SER A 239 -3.67 8.58 13.90
C SER A 239 -2.21 8.22 13.62
N VAL A 240 -1.40 7.99 14.68
CA VAL A 240 0.01 7.57 14.52
C VAL A 240 0.09 6.23 13.82
N ARG A 241 -0.79 5.28 14.17
CA ARG A 241 -0.86 3.98 13.49
C ARG A 241 -1.18 4.13 11.99
N ASN A 242 -2.18 4.93 11.66
CA ASN A 242 -2.55 5.17 10.27
C ASN A 242 -1.40 5.80 9.47
N GLU A 243 -0.70 6.77 10.04
CA GLU A 243 0.48 7.39 9.42
C GLU A 243 1.60 6.37 9.19
N PHE A 244 1.80 5.44 10.12
CA PHE A 244 2.78 4.36 10.02
C PHE A 244 2.41 3.31 8.95
N ASP A 245 1.14 2.94 8.88
CA ASP A 245 0.62 2.04 7.84
C ASP A 245 0.75 2.64 6.45
N ILE A 246 0.45 3.94 6.29
CA ILE A 246 0.63 4.68 5.03
C ILE A 246 2.10 4.72 4.63
N LEU A 247 3.00 4.93 5.58
CA LEU A 247 4.45 4.92 5.32
C LEU A 247 4.90 3.57 4.75
N ALA A 248 4.46 2.47 5.35
CA ALA A 248 4.78 1.12 4.89
C ALA A 248 4.21 0.85 3.49
N ALA A 249 2.95 1.23 3.24
CA ALA A 249 2.32 1.07 1.94
C ALA A 249 3.01 1.90 0.84
N ASN A 250 3.40 3.13 1.14
CA ASN A 250 4.13 3.98 0.20
C ASN A 250 5.50 3.38 -0.15
N TYR A 251 6.20 2.83 0.83
CA TYR A 251 7.46 2.13 0.57
C TYR A 251 7.29 0.97 -0.41
N VAL A 252 6.25 0.16 -0.24
CA VAL A 252 5.94 -0.96 -1.15
C VAL A 252 5.60 -0.48 -2.57
N ASN A 253 4.93 0.66 -2.70
CA ASN A 253 4.48 1.19 -3.99
C ASN A 253 5.60 1.89 -4.80
N LEU A 254 6.73 2.22 -4.18
CA LEU A 254 7.87 2.90 -4.85
C LEU A 254 8.89 1.95 -5.49
N ILE A 255 8.54 0.67 -5.58
CA ILE A 255 9.53 -0.33 -5.96
C ILE A 255 9.82 -0.34 -7.45
N PRO A 256 11.11 -0.64 -7.78
CA PRO A 256 11.55 -0.76 -9.14
C PRO A 256 10.75 -1.82 -9.90
N SER A 257 10.65 -1.63 -11.19
CA SER A 257 9.84 -2.33 -12.18
C SER A 257 10.23 -3.80 -12.44
N SER A 258 11.01 -4.47 -11.58
CA SER A 258 11.31 -5.90 -11.75
C SER A 258 10.52 -6.77 -10.76
N ALA A 259 10.04 -7.91 -11.25
CA ALA A 259 9.31 -8.88 -10.43
C ALA A 259 10.13 -9.35 -9.22
N ALA A 260 11.43 -9.60 -9.39
CA ALA A 260 12.31 -10.04 -8.31
C ALA A 260 12.45 -8.97 -7.19
N ALA A 261 12.63 -7.70 -7.55
CA ALA A 261 12.71 -6.60 -6.59
C ALA A 261 11.36 -6.41 -5.89
N TYR A 262 10.27 -6.53 -6.64
CA TYR A 262 8.91 -6.44 -6.09
C TYR A 262 8.62 -7.56 -5.09
N SER A 263 8.99 -8.81 -5.41
CA SER A 263 8.88 -9.95 -4.50
C SER A 263 9.61 -9.73 -3.17
N SER A 264 10.86 -9.24 -3.23
CA SER A 264 11.65 -8.94 -2.03
C SER A 264 10.99 -7.91 -1.12
N THR A 265 10.30 -6.93 -1.70
CA THR A 265 9.62 -5.91 -0.90
C THR A 265 8.28 -6.38 -0.38
N LEU A 266 7.59 -7.23 -1.11
CA LEU A 266 6.39 -7.89 -0.61
C LEU A 266 6.72 -8.79 0.59
N ASP A 267 7.90 -9.42 0.59
CA ASP A 267 8.44 -10.15 1.75
C ASP A 267 8.65 -9.23 2.95
N TRP A 268 9.27 -8.08 2.73
CA TRP A 268 9.42 -7.07 3.77
C TRP A 268 8.06 -6.60 4.30
N PHE A 269 7.10 -6.32 3.42
CA PHE A 269 5.75 -5.86 3.81
C PHE A 269 5.00 -6.91 4.64
N SER A 270 5.11 -8.18 4.26
CA SER A 270 4.59 -9.29 5.05
C SER A 270 5.19 -9.35 6.44
N THR A 271 6.52 -9.18 6.54
CA THR A 271 7.23 -9.15 7.83
C THR A 271 6.81 -7.93 8.66
N PHE A 272 6.58 -6.78 8.01
CA PHE A 272 6.02 -5.59 8.67
C PHE A 272 4.66 -5.89 9.30
N ILE A 273 3.75 -6.52 8.55
CA ILE A 273 2.43 -6.92 9.04
C ILE A 273 2.54 -7.90 10.21
N ASP A 274 3.43 -8.88 10.12
CA ASP A 274 3.63 -9.87 11.19
C ASP A 274 4.14 -9.23 12.48
N ARG A 275 5.01 -8.23 12.37
CA ARG A 275 5.61 -7.56 13.53
C ARG A 275 4.66 -6.58 14.22
N TRP A 276 3.94 -5.77 13.47
CA TRP A 276 3.12 -4.68 14.02
C TRP A 276 1.61 -4.88 13.90
N GLY A 277 1.20 -6.06 13.41
CA GLY A 277 -0.21 -6.42 13.25
C GLY A 277 -0.82 -5.92 11.93
N ASN A 278 -1.82 -6.66 11.46
CA ASN A 278 -2.54 -6.35 10.24
C ASN A 278 -3.68 -5.35 10.50
N THR A 279 -3.92 -4.48 9.52
CA THR A 279 -5.10 -3.60 9.46
C THR A 279 -5.82 -3.79 8.13
N ALA A 280 -7.07 -3.38 8.03
CA ALA A 280 -7.82 -3.44 6.77
C ALA A 280 -7.11 -2.67 5.63
N PHE A 281 -6.44 -1.57 5.98
CA PHE A 281 -5.65 -0.79 5.03
C PHE A 281 -4.42 -1.57 4.53
N LEU A 282 -3.65 -2.19 5.44
CA LEU A 282 -2.48 -3.00 5.07
C LEU A 282 -2.88 -4.24 4.28
N GLN A 283 -3.98 -4.92 4.67
CA GLN A 283 -4.50 -6.07 3.93
C GLN A 283 -4.82 -5.70 2.48
N LYS A 284 -5.52 -4.59 2.26
CA LYS A 284 -5.85 -4.12 0.90
C LYS A 284 -4.59 -3.84 0.07
N ASN A 285 -3.55 -3.27 0.68
CA ASN A 285 -2.28 -3.01 0.01
C ASN A 285 -1.51 -4.32 -0.27
N LEU A 286 -1.52 -5.28 0.66
CA LEU A 286 -0.93 -6.60 0.46
C LEU A 286 -1.58 -7.33 -0.71
N ASP A 287 -2.91 -7.36 -0.75
CA ASP A 287 -3.71 -7.94 -1.82
C ASP A 287 -3.36 -7.36 -3.19
N SER A 288 -3.32 -6.03 -3.27
CA SER A 288 -3.01 -5.32 -4.51
C SER A 288 -1.57 -5.56 -4.94
N SER A 289 -0.63 -5.52 -4.00
CA SER A 289 0.79 -5.72 -4.26
C SER A 289 1.07 -7.15 -4.72
N PHE A 290 0.40 -8.14 -4.15
CA PHE A 290 0.52 -9.53 -4.59
C PHE A 290 0.02 -9.72 -6.03
N ILE A 291 -1.15 -9.18 -6.38
CA ILE A 291 -1.67 -9.22 -7.75
C ILE A 291 -0.71 -8.53 -8.73
N ASN A 292 -0.16 -7.37 -8.35
CA ASN A 292 0.81 -6.65 -9.19
C ASN A 292 2.09 -7.46 -9.40
N LEU A 293 2.57 -8.17 -8.38
CA LEU A 293 3.71 -9.09 -8.53
C LEU A 293 3.42 -10.18 -9.56
N LEU A 294 2.26 -10.85 -9.49
CA LEU A 294 1.89 -11.88 -10.47
C LEU A 294 1.79 -11.31 -11.90
N VAL A 295 1.24 -10.11 -12.05
CA VAL A 295 1.17 -9.42 -13.36
C VAL A 295 2.57 -9.11 -13.90
N LEU A 296 3.50 -8.64 -13.03
CA LEU A 296 4.89 -8.40 -13.43
C LEU A 296 5.60 -9.69 -13.82
N CYS A 297 5.44 -10.78 -13.03
CA CYS A 297 6.00 -12.09 -13.38
C CYS A 297 5.50 -12.57 -14.75
N ASN A 298 4.22 -12.37 -15.06
CA ASN A 298 3.68 -12.71 -16.37
C ASN A 298 4.31 -11.87 -17.49
N LYS A 299 4.48 -10.57 -17.27
CA LYS A 299 5.10 -9.65 -18.25
C LYS A 299 6.58 -9.99 -18.48
N GLU A 300 7.32 -10.38 -17.45
CA GLU A 300 8.74 -10.73 -17.50
C GLU A 300 8.96 -12.20 -17.85
N GLN A 301 7.90 -12.99 -17.99
CA GLN A 301 7.94 -14.44 -18.20
C GLN A 301 8.70 -15.20 -17.11
N ASP A 302 8.73 -14.63 -15.89
CA ASP A 302 9.33 -15.28 -14.71
C ASP A 302 8.31 -16.19 -14.01
N TYR A 303 8.01 -17.29 -14.68
CA TYR A 303 7.04 -18.29 -14.22
C TYR A 303 7.45 -19.00 -12.93
N PRO A 304 8.72 -19.32 -12.69
CA PRO A 304 9.17 -19.89 -11.41
C PRO A 304 8.90 -18.97 -10.23
N LEU A 305 9.18 -17.67 -10.38
CA LEU A 305 8.91 -16.67 -9.35
C LEU A 305 7.42 -16.52 -9.08
N ALA A 306 6.58 -16.48 -10.14
CA ALA A 306 5.13 -16.40 -9.98
C ALA A 306 4.57 -17.58 -9.19
N LYS A 307 4.99 -18.81 -9.50
CA LYS A 307 4.56 -20.02 -8.80
C LYS A 307 5.02 -20.02 -7.35
N SER A 308 6.27 -19.66 -7.09
CA SER A 308 6.82 -19.54 -5.73
C SER A 308 6.10 -18.48 -4.91
N ALA A 309 5.86 -17.31 -5.49
CA ALA A 309 5.12 -16.23 -4.84
C ALA A 309 3.68 -16.64 -4.54
N TYR A 310 2.99 -17.28 -5.48
CA TYR A 310 1.63 -17.77 -5.28
C TYR A 310 1.56 -18.73 -4.09
N GLU A 311 2.41 -19.75 -4.04
CA GLU A 311 2.43 -20.71 -2.94
C GLU A 311 2.74 -20.06 -1.58
N LYS A 312 3.58 -19.02 -1.58
CA LYS A 312 3.96 -18.29 -0.37
C LYS A 312 2.85 -17.40 0.18
N TYR A 313 2.09 -16.74 -0.69
CA TYR A 313 1.17 -15.68 -0.29
C TYR A 313 -0.31 -16.05 -0.35
N LYS A 314 -0.72 -17.14 -1.01
CA LYS A 314 -2.12 -17.54 -1.19
C LYS A 314 -2.94 -17.60 0.11
N GLU A 315 -2.33 -17.97 1.23
CA GLU A 315 -2.99 -18.05 2.54
C GLU A 315 -3.06 -16.68 3.26
N ARG A 316 -2.37 -15.67 2.72
CA ARG A 316 -2.27 -14.33 3.33
C ARG A 316 -3.13 -13.29 2.64
N ILE A 317 -3.57 -13.56 1.43
CA ILE A 317 -4.44 -12.67 0.65
C ILE A 317 -5.90 -12.88 1.00
N SER A 318 -6.71 -11.83 0.82
CA SER A 318 -8.14 -11.91 1.08
C SER A 318 -8.86 -12.84 0.10
N PRO A 319 -9.94 -13.51 0.53
CA PRO A 319 -10.75 -14.39 -0.34
C PRO A 319 -11.22 -13.72 -1.62
N ALA A 320 -11.47 -12.42 -1.59
CA ALA A 320 -11.90 -11.65 -2.76
C ALA A 320 -10.84 -11.61 -3.88
N GLN A 321 -9.55 -11.74 -3.56
CA GLN A 321 -8.46 -11.72 -4.53
C GLN A 321 -7.98 -13.12 -4.94
N ILE A 322 -8.39 -14.17 -4.25
CA ILE A 322 -7.97 -15.56 -4.56
C ILE A 322 -8.38 -15.93 -5.99
N THR A 323 -9.64 -15.69 -6.37
CA THR A 323 -10.13 -16.00 -7.71
C THR A 323 -9.29 -15.34 -8.80
N LYS A 324 -8.97 -14.05 -8.63
CA LYS A 324 -8.16 -13.29 -9.60
C LYS A 324 -6.71 -13.82 -9.67
N SER A 325 -6.13 -14.16 -8.53
CA SER A 325 -4.78 -14.74 -8.49
C SER A 325 -4.73 -16.13 -9.13
N GLU A 326 -5.78 -16.95 -8.93
CA GLU A 326 -5.92 -18.26 -9.60
C GLU A 326 -6.04 -18.13 -11.11
N GLU A 327 -6.76 -17.11 -11.61
CA GLU A 327 -6.83 -16.83 -13.05
C GLU A 327 -5.47 -16.45 -13.60
N ILE A 328 -4.75 -15.51 -12.95
CA ILE A 328 -3.42 -15.05 -13.42
C ILE A 328 -2.40 -16.18 -13.37
N ILE A 329 -2.35 -16.96 -12.31
CA ILE A 329 -1.40 -18.07 -12.20
C ILE A 329 -1.70 -19.16 -13.23
N THR A 330 -2.98 -19.35 -13.59
CA THR A 330 -3.39 -20.27 -14.66
C THR A 330 -2.88 -19.80 -16.02
N ASP A 331 -3.05 -18.51 -16.32
CA ASP A 331 -2.49 -17.92 -17.57
C ASP A 331 -0.98 -18.12 -17.64
N ILE A 332 -0.28 -17.85 -16.55
CA ILE A 332 1.17 -18.04 -16.44
C ILE A 332 1.57 -19.51 -16.73
N ILE A 333 0.90 -20.48 -16.08
CA ILE A 333 1.21 -21.91 -16.28
C ILE A 333 0.98 -22.34 -17.72
N ILE A 334 -0.15 -21.95 -18.33
CA ILE A 334 -0.48 -22.32 -19.70
C ILE A 334 0.49 -21.65 -20.68
N LEU A 335 0.71 -20.35 -20.56
CA LEU A 335 1.61 -19.62 -21.45
C LEU A 335 3.03 -20.18 -21.38
N SER A 336 3.55 -20.46 -20.15
CA SER A 336 4.87 -21.04 -20.00
C SER A 336 5.03 -22.41 -20.66
N ALA A 337 3.96 -23.20 -20.68
CA ALA A 337 3.96 -24.53 -21.26
C ALA A 337 3.72 -24.52 -22.78
N THR A 338 3.16 -23.43 -23.33
CA THR A 338 2.66 -23.44 -24.71
C THR A 338 3.27 -22.37 -25.61
N ASP A 339 4.07 -21.44 -25.10
CA ASP A 339 4.54 -20.26 -25.85
C ASP A 339 5.30 -20.62 -27.14
N ALA A 340 6.19 -21.63 -27.08
CA ALA A 340 7.00 -22.06 -28.22
C ALA A 340 6.33 -23.15 -29.10
N LEU A 341 5.09 -23.55 -28.82
CA LEU A 341 4.42 -24.65 -29.48
C LEU A 341 3.56 -24.20 -30.68
N SER A 342 3.39 -25.09 -31.67
CA SER A 342 2.39 -24.93 -32.73
C SER A 342 0.94 -24.95 -32.14
N THR A 343 -0.03 -24.50 -32.91
CA THR A 343 -1.45 -24.48 -32.49
C THR A 343 -1.96 -25.86 -32.06
N GLU A 344 -1.59 -26.90 -32.82
CA GLU A 344 -1.93 -28.29 -32.51
C GLU A 344 -1.31 -28.76 -31.22
N GLU A 345 -0.03 -28.48 -31.02
CA GLU A 345 0.70 -28.84 -29.81
C GLU A 345 0.15 -28.07 -28.59
N LYS A 346 -0.26 -26.80 -28.74
CA LYS A 346 -0.93 -26.01 -27.69
C LYS A 346 -2.22 -26.66 -27.25
N ILE A 347 -3.03 -27.15 -28.17
CA ILE A 347 -4.29 -27.87 -27.87
C ILE A 347 -3.97 -29.15 -27.09
N VAL A 348 -3.02 -29.94 -27.51
CA VAL A 348 -2.62 -31.20 -26.86
C VAL A 348 -2.10 -30.95 -25.47
N GLU A 349 -1.16 -30.01 -25.33
CA GLU A 349 -0.55 -29.70 -24.05
C GLU A 349 -1.57 -29.09 -23.04
N THR A 350 -2.46 -28.21 -23.50
CA THR A 350 -3.50 -27.66 -22.63
C THR A 350 -4.47 -28.74 -22.14
N ASN A 351 -4.85 -29.70 -22.97
CA ASN A 351 -5.64 -30.85 -22.56
C ASN A 351 -4.88 -31.73 -21.54
N ARG A 352 -3.59 -31.95 -21.74
CA ARG A 352 -2.75 -32.67 -20.77
C ARG A 352 -2.72 -31.95 -19.41
N LEU A 353 -2.51 -30.63 -19.41
CA LEU A 353 -2.52 -29.82 -18.20
C LEU A 353 -3.86 -29.91 -17.45
N LEU A 354 -4.98 -29.87 -18.15
CA LEU A 354 -6.32 -30.00 -17.56
C LEU A 354 -6.54 -31.32 -16.78
N THR A 355 -5.75 -32.36 -17.04
CA THR A 355 -5.80 -33.64 -16.30
C THR A 355 -4.92 -33.66 -15.06
N THR A 356 -4.10 -32.64 -14.84
CA THR A 356 -3.17 -32.58 -13.71
C THR A 356 -3.87 -32.08 -12.44
N LYS A 357 -3.27 -32.37 -11.28
CA LYS A 357 -3.76 -31.91 -9.97
C LYS A 357 -3.79 -30.39 -9.86
N ASP A 358 -2.91 -29.70 -10.53
CA ASP A 358 -2.83 -28.23 -10.52
C ASP A 358 -4.10 -27.57 -11.07
N PHE A 359 -4.85 -28.28 -11.92
CA PHE A 359 -6.11 -27.84 -12.51
C PHE A 359 -7.36 -28.50 -11.90
N SER A 360 -7.26 -29.10 -10.72
CA SER A 360 -8.44 -29.60 -9.97
C SER A 360 -9.32 -28.48 -9.43
N ASN A 361 -8.79 -27.24 -9.32
CA ASN A 361 -9.54 -26.07 -8.92
C ASN A 361 -10.50 -25.61 -10.03
N PRO A 362 -11.81 -25.41 -9.75
CA PRO A 362 -12.78 -25.00 -10.76
C PRO A 362 -12.46 -23.69 -11.49
N VAL A 363 -11.82 -22.72 -10.81
CA VAL A 363 -11.41 -21.44 -11.40
C VAL A 363 -10.33 -21.70 -12.45
N ARG A 364 -9.31 -22.51 -12.10
CA ARG A 364 -8.23 -22.88 -13.01
C ARG A 364 -8.75 -23.70 -14.20
N GLN A 365 -9.64 -24.67 -13.96
CA GLN A 365 -10.26 -25.43 -15.04
C GLN A 365 -10.99 -24.53 -16.03
N LYS A 366 -11.86 -23.63 -15.52
CA LYS A 366 -12.59 -22.70 -16.37
C LYS A 366 -11.65 -21.79 -17.17
N ARG A 367 -10.59 -21.27 -16.54
CA ARG A 367 -9.61 -20.40 -17.20
C ARG A 367 -8.83 -21.15 -18.27
N ALA A 368 -8.38 -22.37 -17.99
CA ALA A 368 -7.70 -23.23 -18.95
C ALA A 368 -8.59 -23.60 -20.14
N GLN A 369 -9.89 -23.87 -19.92
CA GLN A 369 -10.84 -24.09 -20.98
C GLN A 369 -11.00 -22.89 -21.92
N LEU A 370 -10.87 -21.66 -21.40
CA LEU A 370 -10.87 -20.46 -22.27
C LEU A 370 -9.63 -20.40 -23.16
N HIS A 371 -8.45 -20.78 -22.66
CA HIS A 371 -7.26 -20.91 -23.49
C HIS A 371 -7.41 -22.00 -24.55
N LEU A 372 -7.92 -23.17 -24.16
CA LEU A 372 -8.20 -24.26 -25.09
C LEU A 372 -9.17 -23.84 -26.18
N GLU A 373 -10.26 -23.12 -25.83
CA GLU A 373 -11.20 -22.55 -26.79
C GLU A 373 -10.49 -21.60 -27.77
N SER A 374 -9.61 -20.72 -27.27
CA SER A 374 -8.86 -19.80 -28.12
C SER A 374 -7.98 -20.55 -29.12
N PHE A 375 -7.21 -21.55 -28.68
CA PHE A 375 -6.34 -22.32 -29.56
C PHE A 375 -7.14 -23.12 -30.62
N TRP A 376 -8.29 -23.67 -30.25
CA TRP A 376 -9.19 -24.29 -31.21
C TRP A 376 -9.72 -23.29 -32.25
N LEU A 377 -10.13 -22.09 -31.80
CA LEU A 377 -10.60 -21.04 -32.71
C LEU A 377 -9.52 -20.58 -33.67
N ASP A 378 -8.25 -20.48 -33.22
CA ASP A 378 -7.13 -20.15 -34.08
C ASP A 378 -6.91 -21.22 -35.20
N LYS A 379 -6.98 -22.50 -34.84
CA LYS A 379 -6.94 -23.60 -35.81
C LYS A 379 -8.10 -23.54 -36.78
N LEU A 380 -9.33 -23.38 -36.29
CA LEU A 380 -10.53 -23.32 -37.12
C LEU A 380 -10.51 -22.11 -38.06
N ASN A 381 -10.04 -20.95 -37.59
CA ASN A 381 -9.87 -19.77 -38.44
C ASN A 381 -8.83 -20.00 -39.56
N SER A 382 -7.74 -20.69 -39.23
CA SER A 382 -6.75 -21.07 -40.26
C SER A 382 -7.38 -21.94 -41.38
N LEU A 383 -8.11 -22.99 -40.99
CA LEU A 383 -8.84 -23.87 -41.92
C LEU A 383 -9.91 -23.11 -42.72
N MET A 384 -10.59 -22.15 -42.12
CA MET A 384 -11.57 -21.30 -42.80
C MET A 384 -10.90 -20.44 -43.90
N ASN A 385 -9.77 -19.83 -43.55
CA ASN A 385 -9.00 -18.97 -44.45
C ASN A 385 -8.41 -19.77 -45.62
N SER A 386 -7.96 -21.01 -45.39
CA SER A 386 -7.46 -21.95 -46.42
C SER A 386 -8.61 -22.57 -47.22
N ARG A 387 -9.89 -22.33 -46.89
CA ARG A 387 -11.09 -22.92 -47.50
C ARG A 387 -11.14 -24.46 -47.39
N GLU A 388 -10.53 -25.00 -46.34
CA GLU A 388 -10.53 -26.43 -46.02
C GLU A 388 -11.80 -26.78 -45.20
N TYR A 389 -12.96 -26.60 -45.80
CA TYR A 389 -14.25 -26.59 -45.04
C TYR A 389 -14.61 -27.96 -44.47
N GLU A 390 -14.33 -29.05 -45.17
CA GLU A 390 -14.60 -30.41 -44.68
C GLU A 390 -13.71 -30.77 -43.49
N GLU A 391 -12.44 -30.44 -43.58
CA GLU A 391 -11.48 -30.64 -42.48
C GLU A 391 -11.87 -29.74 -41.28
N GLY A 392 -12.25 -28.48 -41.54
CA GLY A 392 -12.72 -27.57 -40.51
C GLY A 392 -13.98 -28.07 -39.81
N TYR A 393 -14.94 -28.71 -40.53
CA TYR A 393 -16.10 -29.32 -39.93
C TYR A 393 -15.75 -30.47 -38.98
N ARG A 394 -14.83 -31.36 -39.39
CA ARG A 394 -14.32 -32.47 -38.56
C ARG A 394 -13.53 -31.94 -37.33
N ALA A 395 -12.67 -30.97 -37.54
CA ALA A 395 -11.89 -30.34 -36.48
C ALA A 395 -12.80 -29.67 -35.43
N ALA A 396 -13.85 -28.97 -35.89
CA ALA A 396 -14.83 -28.37 -35.01
C ALA A 396 -15.64 -29.41 -34.18
N ALA A 397 -15.95 -30.58 -34.79
CA ALA A 397 -16.57 -31.69 -34.05
C ALA A 397 -15.65 -32.23 -32.93
N LEU A 398 -14.34 -32.39 -33.21
CA LEU A 398 -13.37 -32.78 -32.19
C LEU A 398 -13.23 -31.71 -31.08
N ALA A 399 -13.25 -30.44 -31.45
CA ALA A 399 -13.23 -29.35 -30.48
C ALA A 399 -14.47 -29.35 -29.56
N LEU A 400 -15.66 -29.65 -30.10
CA LEU A 400 -16.88 -29.74 -29.29
C LEU A 400 -16.92 -30.95 -28.34
N ASN A 401 -16.21 -32.02 -28.64
CA ASN A 401 -16.03 -33.14 -27.67
C ASN A 401 -15.24 -32.70 -26.43
N GLN A 402 -14.31 -31.76 -26.60
CA GLN A 402 -13.51 -31.20 -25.50
C GLN A 402 -14.20 -30.00 -24.84
N LEU A 403 -14.96 -29.23 -25.60
CA LEU A 403 -15.60 -27.97 -25.21
C LEU A 403 -17.12 -27.99 -25.56
N PRO A 404 -17.92 -28.88 -24.98
CA PRO A 404 -19.30 -29.11 -25.38
C PRO A 404 -20.22 -27.90 -25.24
N LYS A 405 -19.79 -26.92 -24.42
CA LYS A 405 -20.57 -25.68 -24.16
C LYS A 405 -20.08 -24.48 -24.99
N SER A 406 -19.07 -24.63 -25.84
CA SER A 406 -18.57 -23.52 -26.64
C SER A 406 -19.54 -23.14 -27.76
N THR A 407 -20.19 -22.00 -27.61
CA THR A 407 -21.06 -21.43 -28.64
C THR A 407 -20.29 -20.93 -29.86
N LYS A 408 -19.02 -20.51 -29.67
CA LYS A 408 -18.16 -20.03 -30.75
C LYS A 408 -17.72 -21.17 -31.66
N VAL A 409 -17.26 -22.28 -31.07
CA VAL A 409 -16.85 -23.47 -31.84
C VAL A 409 -18.06 -24.03 -32.58
N LYS A 410 -19.26 -24.07 -31.96
CA LYS A 410 -20.47 -24.52 -32.60
C LYS A 410 -20.86 -23.62 -33.79
N ALA A 411 -20.71 -22.31 -33.66
CA ALA A 411 -20.96 -21.39 -34.78
C ALA A 411 -19.97 -21.62 -35.92
N MET A 412 -18.69 -21.87 -35.63
CA MET A 412 -17.70 -22.21 -36.64
C MET A 412 -18.03 -23.54 -37.34
N GLN A 413 -18.47 -24.56 -36.59
CA GLN A 413 -18.91 -25.83 -37.18
C GLN A 413 -20.03 -25.62 -38.16
N ASN A 414 -21.05 -24.82 -37.82
CA ASN A 414 -22.17 -24.50 -38.72
C ASN A 414 -21.68 -23.74 -39.98
N ASN A 415 -20.73 -22.83 -39.83
CA ASN A 415 -20.16 -22.11 -40.96
C ASN A 415 -19.44 -23.04 -41.91
N PHE A 416 -18.61 -23.96 -41.37
CA PHE A 416 -17.95 -25.01 -42.20
C PHE A 416 -18.95 -25.88 -42.91
N TYR A 417 -19.98 -26.37 -42.23
CA TYR A 417 -21.07 -27.14 -42.82
C TYR A 417 -21.69 -26.40 -44.00
N ASN A 418 -22.16 -25.17 -43.76
CA ASN A 418 -22.82 -24.40 -44.82
C ASN A 418 -21.94 -24.14 -46.04
N ASN A 419 -20.66 -23.85 -45.81
CA ASN A 419 -19.68 -23.64 -46.90
C ASN A 419 -19.37 -24.94 -47.66
N SER A 420 -19.29 -26.07 -46.97
CA SER A 420 -19.12 -27.40 -47.60
C SER A 420 -20.30 -27.73 -48.52
N ILE A 421 -21.55 -27.58 -48.00
CA ILE A 421 -22.77 -27.80 -48.79
C ILE A 421 -22.83 -26.89 -50.01
N ALA A 422 -22.50 -25.59 -49.80
CA ALA A 422 -22.51 -24.60 -50.90
C ALA A 422 -21.51 -24.98 -52.03
N ILE A 423 -20.32 -25.48 -51.68
CA ILE A 423 -19.33 -25.94 -52.69
C ILE A 423 -19.81 -27.16 -53.42
N ILE A 424 -20.37 -28.16 -52.70
CA ILE A 424 -20.89 -29.39 -53.33
C ILE A 424 -22.04 -29.02 -54.28
N HIS A 425 -23.01 -28.21 -53.82
CA HIS A 425 -24.11 -27.72 -54.60
C HIS A 425 -23.66 -26.95 -55.87
N ASN A 426 -22.71 -26.00 -55.72
CA ASN A 426 -22.20 -25.20 -56.83
C ASN A 426 -21.44 -26.08 -57.86
N ASN A 427 -20.69 -27.09 -57.43
CA ASN A 427 -20.00 -28.02 -58.31
C ASN A 427 -20.99 -28.93 -59.05
N PHE A 428 -21.96 -29.47 -58.33
CA PHE A 428 -23.09 -30.19 -58.90
C PHE A 428 -23.79 -29.35 -59.98
N ALA A 429 -24.25 -28.13 -59.64
CA ALA A 429 -24.98 -27.25 -60.55
C ALA A 429 -24.14 -26.93 -61.80
N ARG A 430 -22.82 -26.76 -61.68
CA ARG A 430 -21.92 -26.55 -62.83
C ARG A 430 -21.90 -27.73 -63.76
N GLN A 431 -21.81 -28.96 -63.25
CA GLN A 431 -21.80 -30.17 -64.08
C GLN A 431 -23.18 -30.45 -64.71
N ALA A 432 -24.23 -30.33 -63.95
CA ALA A 432 -25.60 -30.51 -64.42
C ALA A 432 -25.97 -29.52 -65.55
N ASN A 433 -25.59 -28.25 -65.42
CA ASN A 433 -25.81 -27.21 -66.43
C ASN A 433 -24.93 -27.45 -67.68
N GLY A 434 -23.78 -28.13 -67.53
CA GLY A 434 -22.93 -28.56 -68.65
C GLY A 434 -23.38 -29.85 -69.33
N GLY A 435 -24.49 -30.48 -68.89
CA GLY A 435 -24.97 -31.76 -69.41
C GLY A 435 -24.23 -32.99 -68.90
N ASN A 436 -23.30 -32.83 -67.96
CA ASN A 436 -22.46 -33.92 -67.39
C ASN A 436 -23.21 -34.59 -66.21
N PHE A 437 -24.35 -35.23 -66.46
CA PHE A 437 -25.26 -35.74 -65.43
C PHE A 437 -24.65 -36.87 -64.58
N ASP A 438 -23.80 -37.73 -65.13
CA ASP A 438 -23.15 -38.79 -64.36
C ASP A 438 -22.17 -38.21 -63.35
N GLU A 439 -21.41 -37.21 -63.73
CA GLU A 439 -20.48 -36.51 -62.85
C GLU A 439 -21.21 -35.65 -61.80
N ALA A 440 -22.32 -35.04 -62.21
CA ALA A 440 -23.21 -34.31 -61.30
C ALA A 440 -23.77 -35.22 -60.19
N GLN A 441 -24.20 -36.45 -60.56
CA GLN A 441 -24.72 -37.44 -59.62
C GLN A 441 -23.58 -37.93 -58.68
N ALA A 442 -22.41 -38.21 -59.17
CA ALA A 442 -21.29 -38.65 -58.37
C ALA A 442 -20.86 -37.60 -57.31
N ILE A 443 -20.94 -36.29 -57.66
CA ILE A 443 -20.69 -35.19 -56.70
C ILE A 443 -21.71 -35.18 -55.57
N LEU A 444 -22.99 -35.37 -55.86
CA LEU A 444 -24.06 -35.39 -54.86
C LEU A 444 -23.99 -36.64 -53.98
N GLU A 445 -23.70 -37.81 -54.54
CA GLU A 445 -23.53 -39.06 -53.79
C GLU A 445 -22.34 -38.98 -52.85
N ALA A 446 -21.19 -38.48 -53.28
CA ALA A 446 -20.03 -38.23 -52.45
C ALA A 446 -20.30 -37.16 -51.36
N GLY A 447 -21.13 -36.16 -51.66
CA GLY A 447 -21.57 -35.17 -50.72
C GLY A 447 -22.49 -35.75 -49.65
N LEU A 448 -23.42 -36.59 -50.03
CA LEU A 448 -24.36 -37.26 -49.09
C LEU A 448 -23.67 -38.37 -48.27
N GLU A 449 -22.57 -38.98 -48.74
CA GLU A 449 -21.77 -39.85 -47.91
C GLU A 449 -21.15 -39.10 -46.73
N LYS A 450 -20.73 -37.83 -46.94
CA LYS A 450 -20.18 -36.95 -45.88
C LYS A 450 -21.24 -36.27 -45.04
N PHE A 451 -22.37 -35.88 -45.63
CA PHE A 451 -23.48 -35.17 -45.02
C PHE A 451 -24.81 -35.86 -45.32
N PRO A 452 -25.06 -37.04 -44.73
CA PRO A 452 -26.19 -37.93 -45.14
C PRO A 452 -27.56 -37.34 -44.88
N GLU A 453 -27.69 -36.41 -43.95
CA GLU A 453 -29.00 -35.78 -43.57
C GLU A 453 -29.20 -34.41 -44.24
N ASP A 454 -28.34 -33.98 -45.17
CA ASP A 454 -28.46 -32.68 -45.78
C ASP A 454 -29.64 -32.62 -46.78
N ARG A 455 -30.58 -31.71 -46.46
CA ARG A 455 -31.81 -31.56 -47.26
C ARG A 455 -31.55 -30.95 -48.63
N THR A 456 -30.58 -30.10 -48.78
CA THR A 456 -30.23 -29.46 -50.07
C THR A 456 -29.68 -30.48 -51.02
N LEU A 457 -28.68 -31.27 -50.61
CA LEU A 457 -28.09 -32.30 -51.44
C LEU A 457 -29.06 -33.42 -51.78
N THR A 458 -29.92 -33.84 -50.83
CA THR A 458 -30.97 -34.83 -51.06
C THR A 458 -31.97 -34.34 -52.08
N LYS A 459 -32.40 -33.07 -52.00
CA LYS A 459 -33.27 -32.45 -52.96
C LYS A 459 -32.61 -32.38 -54.35
N ASP A 460 -31.40 -31.91 -54.44
CA ASP A 460 -30.65 -31.80 -55.69
C ASP A 460 -30.53 -33.15 -56.38
N LEU A 461 -30.25 -34.23 -55.66
CA LEU A 461 -30.16 -35.59 -56.21
C LEU A 461 -31.52 -36.07 -56.74
N SER A 462 -32.62 -35.83 -56.00
CA SER A 462 -33.99 -36.14 -56.43
C SER A 462 -34.39 -35.37 -57.70
N ASP A 463 -34.02 -34.09 -57.77
CA ASP A 463 -34.34 -33.26 -58.94
C ASP A 463 -33.49 -33.66 -60.16
N LEU A 464 -32.26 -34.02 -59.98
CA LEU A 464 -31.38 -34.57 -61.05
C LEU A 464 -31.99 -35.88 -61.64
N GLN A 465 -32.42 -36.80 -60.77
CA GLN A 465 -33.04 -38.05 -61.20
C GLN A 465 -34.32 -37.85 -62.04
N LYS A 466 -35.16 -36.82 -61.75
CA LYS A 466 -36.32 -36.46 -62.53
C LYS A 466 -35.97 -35.92 -63.93
N VAL A 467 -34.87 -35.26 -64.10
CA VAL A 467 -34.39 -34.72 -65.37
C VAL A 467 -33.81 -35.81 -66.28
N ARG A 468 -33.27 -36.90 -65.71
CA ARG A 468 -32.65 -38.04 -66.41
C ARG A 468 -33.70 -39.07 -66.90
N ASN A 469 -34.85 -39.14 -66.22
CA ASN A 469 -35.96 -40.02 -66.60
C ASN A 469 -36.93 -39.26 -67.50
#